data_3a8144cfd56cc950a5155da50d3b82ed
#
_entry.id   3a8144cfd56cc950a5155da50d3b82ed
#
_cell.length_a   1.000
_cell.length_b   1.000
_cell.length_c   1.000
_cell.angle_alpha   90.00
_cell.angle_beta   90.00
_cell.angle_gamma   90.00
#
_symmetry.space_group_name_H-M   'P 1'
#
loop_
_entity.id
_entity.type
_entity.pdbx_description
1 polymer ?
#
loop_
_entity_poly.entity_id
_entity_poly.type
_entity_poly.pdbx_seq_one_letter_code
_entity_poly.pdbx_strand_id
1 'polypeptide(L)'
;MSEILIVPVQPRSLDVWAFSDIAALVDGAQEARAERGRPPLRACAMLSMADTGASSDNTAAVEALAEYGQFAWIDAPIRRRKAFANATGLGLAVVEMGPRDPKACEEIAELLRNVSSIADELHAKAKETV
;
A
#
# COMPACT_ATOMS: atom_id res chain seq x y z
N MET A 1 4.97 -11.67 13.42
CA MET A 1 5.98 -10.74 12.89
C MET A 1 5.66 -10.39 11.45
N SER A 2 5.66 -9.10 11.09
CA SER A 2 5.33 -8.70 9.73
C SER A 2 6.43 -9.04 8.72
N GLU A 3 6.05 -9.63 7.62
CA GLU A 3 6.92 -9.90 6.48
C GLU A 3 6.66 -8.90 5.35
N ILE A 4 5.47 -8.32 5.33
CA ILE A 4 5.03 -7.34 4.35
C ILE A 4 4.60 -6.08 5.10
N LEU A 5 5.11 -4.95 4.66
CA LEU A 5 4.68 -3.63 5.14
C LEU A 5 4.02 -2.90 3.97
N ILE A 6 2.82 -2.40 4.17
CA ILE A 6 2.13 -1.59 3.17
C ILE A 6 1.96 -0.20 3.73
N VAL A 7 2.50 0.80 3.02
CA VAL A 7 2.41 2.20 3.41
C VAL A 7 1.44 2.91 2.47
N PRO A 8 0.23 3.25 2.95
CA PRO A 8 -0.70 4.06 2.17
C PRO A 8 -0.27 5.54 2.23
N VAL A 9 -0.28 6.20 1.09
CA VAL A 9 0.12 7.60 0.96
C VAL A 9 -0.97 8.36 0.21
N GLN A 10 -1.40 9.48 0.76
CA GLN A 10 -2.34 10.37 0.08
C GLN A 10 -1.58 11.21 -0.96
N PRO A 11 -2.18 11.52 -2.13
CA PRO A 11 -1.53 12.32 -3.17
C PRO A 11 -1.56 13.81 -2.82
N ARG A 12 -0.97 14.16 -1.69
CA ARG A 12 -0.88 15.53 -1.17
C ARG A 12 0.57 15.84 -0.82
N SER A 13 0.99 17.07 -1.02
CA SER A 13 2.38 17.47 -0.83
C SER A 13 2.93 17.14 0.55
N LEU A 14 2.15 17.36 1.60
CA LEU A 14 2.59 17.07 2.98
C LEU A 14 2.85 15.58 3.19
N ASP A 15 1.98 14.72 2.69
CA ASP A 15 2.17 13.26 2.79
C ASP A 15 3.38 12.79 2.00
N VAL A 16 3.56 13.34 0.80
CA VAL A 16 4.70 13.00 -0.05
C VAL A 16 6.02 13.45 0.62
N TRP A 17 6.03 14.63 1.22
CA TRP A 17 7.21 15.09 1.95
C TRP A 17 7.52 14.26 3.19
N ALA A 18 6.47 13.88 3.94
CA ALA A 18 6.62 13.03 5.13
C ALA A 18 7.12 11.63 4.79
N PHE A 19 6.98 11.21 3.56
CA PHE A 19 7.39 9.89 3.11
C PHE A 19 8.90 9.66 3.27
N SER A 20 9.71 10.70 3.21
CA SER A 20 11.16 10.58 3.44
C SER A 20 11.47 10.08 4.85
N ASP A 21 10.69 10.49 5.85
CA ASP A 21 10.84 10.01 7.23
C ASP A 21 10.46 8.54 7.35
N ILE A 22 9.40 8.14 6.66
CA ILE A 22 8.97 6.73 6.61
C ILE A 22 10.05 5.88 5.92
N ALA A 23 10.63 6.38 4.83
CA ALA A 23 11.71 5.68 4.13
C ALA A 23 12.93 5.47 5.03
N ALA A 24 13.29 6.47 5.82
CA ALA A 24 14.39 6.36 6.79
C ALA A 24 14.09 5.32 7.88
N LEU A 25 12.84 5.25 8.36
CA LEU A 25 12.42 4.23 9.33
C LEU A 25 12.51 2.82 8.74
N VAL A 26 12.12 2.67 7.48
CA VAL A 26 12.22 1.37 6.77
C VAL A 26 13.69 0.96 6.64
N ASP A 27 14.57 1.89 6.26
CA ASP A 27 16.02 1.59 6.17
C ASP A 27 16.55 1.11 7.51
N GLY A 28 16.21 1.78 8.61
CA GLY A 28 16.61 1.36 9.95
C GLY A 28 16.07 -0.02 10.34
N ALA A 29 14.83 -0.32 9.98
CA ALA A 29 14.23 -1.62 10.23
C ALA A 29 14.95 -2.72 9.42
N GLN A 30 15.31 -2.44 8.17
CA GLN A 30 16.03 -3.41 7.34
C GLN A 30 17.43 -3.70 7.91
N GLU A 31 18.14 -2.69 8.38
CA GLU A 31 19.44 -2.86 9.03
C GLU A 31 19.33 -3.72 10.30
N ALA A 32 18.34 -3.44 11.15
CA ALA A 32 18.10 -4.19 12.38
C ALA A 32 17.77 -5.66 12.07
N ARG A 33 16.98 -5.92 11.03
CA ARG A 33 16.65 -7.29 10.62
C ARG A 33 17.88 -8.03 10.12
N ALA A 34 18.72 -7.36 9.32
CA ALA A 34 19.95 -7.94 8.79
C ALA A 34 20.91 -8.33 9.92
N GLU A 35 21.06 -7.47 10.92
CA GLU A 35 21.90 -7.75 12.09
C GLU A 35 21.45 -8.97 12.88
N ARG A 36 20.15 -9.25 12.87
CA ARG A 36 19.55 -10.41 13.55
C ARG A 36 19.46 -11.64 12.66
N GLY A 37 20.01 -11.58 11.46
CA GLY A 37 19.94 -12.68 10.50
C GLY A 37 18.54 -12.95 9.96
N ARG A 38 17.66 -11.96 9.96
CA ARG A 38 16.30 -12.09 9.45
C ARG A 38 16.23 -11.67 7.98
N PRO A 39 15.32 -12.26 7.19
CA PRO A 39 15.12 -11.82 5.82
C PRO A 39 14.62 -10.38 5.76
N PRO A 40 14.91 -9.65 4.67
CA PRO A 40 14.41 -8.30 4.50
C PRO A 40 12.88 -8.23 4.55
N LEU A 41 12.38 -7.14 5.12
CA LEU A 41 10.97 -6.81 5.09
C LEU A 41 10.59 -6.40 3.66
N ARG A 42 9.46 -6.91 3.17
CA ARG A 42 8.93 -6.47 1.87
C ARG A 42 8.13 -5.19 2.09
N ALA A 43 8.75 -4.05 1.82
CA ALA A 43 8.11 -2.76 1.98
C ALA A 43 7.46 -2.33 0.66
N CYS A 44 6.20 -1.94 0.73
CA CYS A 44 5.39 -1.54 -0.42
C CYS A 44 4.70 -0.21 -0.14
N ALA A 45 4.46 0.56 -1.18
CA ALA A 45 3.70 1.81 -1.09
C ALA A 45 2.57 1.83 -2.11
N MET A 46 1.48 2.48 -1.77
CA MET A 46 0.31 2.62 -2.64
C MET A 46 -0.38 3.95 -2.37
N LEU A 47 -1.18 4.43 -3.33
CA LEU A 47 -2.01 5.60 -3.10
C LEU A 47 -3.26 5.24 -2.33
N SER A 48 -3.54 6.02 -1.29
CA SER A 48 -4.77 5.96 -0.51
C SER A 48 -5.45 7.32 -0.60
N MET A 49 -6.77 7.35 -0.53
CA MET A 49 -7.58 8.57 -0.72
C MET A 49 -7.18 9.32 -2.00
N ALA A 50 -6.88 8.57 -3.04
CA ALA A 50 -6.52 9.12 -4.34
C ALA A 50 -7.70 9.83 -4.98
N ASP A 51 -7.41 10.80 -5.84
CA ASP A 51 -8.46 11.49 -6.57
C ASP A 51 -9.12 10.56 -7.59
N THR A 52 -10.41 10.74 -7.81
CA THR A 52 -11.15 10.01 -8.82
C THR A 52 -10.91 10.63 -10.20
N GLY A 53 -10.88 9.79 -11.23
CA GLY A 53 -10.62 10.24 -12.60
C GLY A 53 -9.16 10.61 -12.83
N ALA A 54 -8.89 11.34 -13.92
CA ALA A 54 -7.56 11.82 -14.24
C ALA A 54 -7.16 12.93 -13.27
N SER A 55 -6.00 12.79 -12.65
CA SER A 55 -5.51 13.75 -11.65
C SER A 55 -4.01 13.95 -11.79
N SER A 56 -3.61 15.22 -11.90
CA SER A 56 -2.20 15.59 -11.91
C SER A 56 -1.55 15.35 -10.55
N ASP A 57 -2.31 15.46 -9.46
CA ASP A 57 -1.80 15.20 -8.11
C ASP A 57 -1.48 13.72 -7.90
N ASN A 58 -2.34 12.83 -8.41
CA ASN A 58 -2.06 11.39 -8.36
C ASN A 58 -0.79 11.06 -9.14
N THR A 59 -0.65 11.59 -10.33
CA THR A 59 0.53 11.35 -11.18
C THR A 59 1.80 11.90 -10.54
N ALA A 60 1.75 13.13 -10.02
CA ALA A 60 2.89 13.74 -9.36
C ALA A 60 3.33 12.96 -8.12
N ALA A 61 2.37 12.46 -7.34
CA ALA A 61 2.67 11.65 -6.16
C ALA A 61 3.35 10.33 -6.55
N VAL A 62 2.84 9.64 -7.57
CA VAL A 62 3.45 8.38 -8.04
C VAL A 62 4.89 8.62 -8.50
N GLU A 63 5.13 9.68 -9.27
CA GLU A 63 6.47 10.02 -9.75
C GLU A 63 7.43 10.32 -8.59
N ALA A 64 6.98 11.10 -7.61
CA ALA A 64 7.79 11.44 -6.44
C ALA A 64 8.12 10.20 -5.60
N LEU A 65 7.15 9.33 -5.38
CA LEU A 65 7.32 8.12 -4.58
C LEU A 65 8.19 7.06 -5.28
N ALA A 66 8.20 7.05 -6.61
CA ALA A 66 9.01 6.11 -7.39
C ALA A 66 10.52 6.31 -7.19
N GLU A 67 10.95 7.46 -6.71
CA GLU A 67 12.36 7.73 -6.40
C GLU A 67 12.85 6.99 -5.16
N TYR A 68 11.94 6.50 -4.31
CA TYR A 68 12.30 5.78 -3.09
C TYR A 68 12.45 4.28 -3.38
N GLY A 69 13.66 3.87 -3.68
CA GLY A 69 13.98 2.47 -4.03
C GLY A 69 13.73 1.45 -2.92
N GLN A 70 13.52 1.91 -1.67
CA GLN A 70 13.22 1.05 -0.54
C GLN A 70 11.85 0.37 -0.66
N PHE A 71 10.96 0.91 -1.49
CA PHE A 71 9.58 0.45 -1.60
C PHE A 71 9.30 -0.14 -2.97
N ALA A 72 8.57 -1.26 -2.98
CA ALA A 72 7.91 -1.74 -4.17
C ALA A 72 6.59 -0.98 -4.33
N TRP A 73 6.27 -0.55 -5.53
CA TRP A 73 5.03 0.18 -5.80
C TRP A 73 3.88 -0.79 -6.08
N ILE A 74 2.75 -0.59 -5.40
CA ILE A 74 1.52 -1.33 -5.69
C ILE A 74 0.61 -0.41 -6.50
N ASP A 75 0.38 -0.75 -7.77
CA ASP A 75 -0.49 0.01 -8.66
C ASP A 75 -1.95 -0.44 -8.48
N ALA A 76 -2.47 -0.19 -7.29
CA ALA A 76 -3.85 -0.49 -6.92
C ALA A 76 -4.37 0.62 -6.00
N PRO A 77 -4.59 1.84 -6.55
CA PRO A 77 -4.98 2.98 -5.72
C PRO A 77 -6.36 2.79 -5.13
N ILE A 78 -6.50 3.19 -3.86
CA ILE A 78 -7.80 3.30 -3.21
C ILE A 78 -8.20 4.77 -3.29
N ARG A 79 -9.24 5.05 -4.06
CA ARG A 79 -9.68 6.42 -4.31
C ARG A 79 -10.61 6.89 -3.20
N ARG A 80 -10.70 8.21 -3.08
CA ARG A 80 -11.61 8.85 -2.13
C ARG A 80 -13.03 8.69 -2.67
N ARG A 81 -13.77 7.76 -2.08
CA ARG A 81 -15.15 7.48 -2.44
C ARG A 81 -16.02 7.55 -1.21
N LYS A 82 -17.22 8.09 -1.39
CA LYS A 82 -18.20 8.22 -0.31
C LYS A 82 -18.53 6.86 0.33
N ALA A 83 -18.50 5.80 -0.46
CA ALA A 83 -18.76 4.44 0.01
C ALA A 83 -17.83 4.01 1.15
N PHE A 84 -16.55 4.37 1.11
CA PHE A 84 -15.61 4.02 2.17
C PHE A 84 -15.93 4.75 3.49
N ALA A 85 -16.25 6.04 3.39
CA ALA A 85 -16.64 6.83 4.57
C ALA A 85 -17.95 6.32 5.16
N ASN A 86 -18.93 6.01 4.32
CA ASN A 86 -20.22 5.49 4.75
C ASN A 86 -20.08 4.13 5.44
N ALA A 87 -19.28 3.23 4.87
CA ALA A 87 -19.05 1.92 5.46
C ALA A 87 -18.37 2.05 6.83
N THR A 88 -17.36 2.90 6.94
CA THR A 88 -16.66 3.16 8.20
C THR A 88 -17.62 3.66 9.28
N GLY A 89 -18.53 4.58 8.91
CA GLY A 89 -19.54 5.12 9.81
C GLY A 89 -20.50 4.06 10.36
N LEU A 90 -20.70 2.97 9.62
CA LEU A 90 -21.56 1.86 10.03
C LEU A 90 -20.77 0.68 10.66
N GLY A 91 -19.45 0.80 10.74
CA GLY A 91 -18.61 -0.28 11.24
C GLY A 91 -18.53 -1.47 10.29
N LEU A 92 -18.74 -1.25 9.01
CA LEU A 92 -18.74 -2.29 7.98
C LEU A 92 -17.58 -2.10 7.00
N ALA A 93 -17.19 -3.19 6.32
CA ALA A 93 -16.34 -3.11 5.16
C ALA A 93 -17.18 -2.71 3.93
N VAL A 94 -16.56 -2.10 2.94
CA VAL A 94 -17.27 -1.64 1.74
C VAL A 94 -17.99 -2.77 1.00
N VAL A 95 -17.43 -4.00 1.08
CA VAL A 95 -18.03 -5.18 0.45
C VAL A 95 -19.27 -5.71 1.18
N GLU A 96 -19.48 -5.28 2.42
CA GLU A 96 -20.63 -5.65 3.25
C GLU A 96 -21.82 -4.69 3.07
N MET A 97 -21.60 -3.57 2.39
CA MET A 97 -22.63 -2.55 2.19
C MET A 97 -23.72 -3.02 1.21
N GLY A 98 -24.93 -2.63 1.48
CA GLY A 98 -26.04 -2.79 0.57
C GLY A 98 -26.77 -1.47 0.34
N PRO A 99 -26.80 -0.90 -0.88
CA PRO A 99 -26.18 -1.42 -2.10
C PRO A 99 -24.65 -1.24 -2.11
N ARG A 100 -23.95 -2.11 -2.84
CA ARG A 100 -22.50 -2.00 -2.98
C ARG A 100 -22.12 -0.95 -4.01
N ASP A 101 -21.00 -0.27 -3.76
CA ASP A 101 -20.34 0.56 -4.77
C ASP A 101 -19.40 -0.33 -5.59
N PRO A 102 -19.68 -0.60 -6.87
CA PRO A 102 -18.86 -1.51 -7.67
C PRO A 102 -17.41 -1.06 -7.82
N LYS A 103 -17.17 0.25 -7.94
CA LYS A 103 -15.82 0.80 -8.10
C LYS A 103 -15.00 0.66 -6.82
N ALA A 104 -15.61 0.94 -5.67
CA ALA A 104 -14.95 0.78 -4.38
C ALA A 104 -14.60 -0.69 -4.13
N CYS A 105 -15.53 -1.60 -4.39
CA CYS A 105 -15.28 -3.04 -4.25
C CYS A 105 -14.19 -3.54 -5.18
N GLU A 106 -14.14 -3.05 -6.42
CA GLU A 106 -13.10 -3.43 -7.37
C GLU A 106 -11.72 -2.94 -6.93
N GLU A 107 -11.63 -1.74 -6.38
CA GLU A 107 -10.36 -1.20 -5.87
C GLU A 107 -9.82 -2.06 -4.73
N ILE A 108 -10.66 -2.45 -3.80
CA ILE A 108 -10.26 -3.35 -2.70
C ILE A 108 -9.85 -4.72 -3.24
N ALA A 109 -10.59 -5.26 -4.19
CA ALA A 109 -10.26 -6.56 -4.80
C ALA A 109 -8.90 -6.51 -5.50
N GLU A 110 -8.60 -5.43 -6.23
CA GLU A 110 -7.32 -5.25 -6.90
C GLU A 110 -6.16 -5.16 -5.90
N LEU A 111 -6.34 -4.40 -4.84
CA LEU A 111 -5.34 -4.31 -3.77
C LEU A 111 -5.08 -5.69 -3.14
N LEU A 112 -6.12 -6.44 -2.84
CA LEU A 112 -6.00 -7.78 -2.26
C LEU A 112 -5.28 -8.74 -3.21
N ARG A 113 -5.55 -8.68 -4.51
CA ARG A 113 -4.84 -9.49 -5.51
C ARG A 113 -3.35 -9.20 -5.50
N ASN A 114 -2.97 -7.92 -5.45
CA ASN A 114 -1.56 -7.52 -5.39
C ASN A 114 -0.87 -8.01 -4.12
N VAL A 115 -1.52 -7.84 -2.97
CA VAL A 115 -0.96 -8.28 -1.67
C VAL A 115 -0.83 -9.81 -1.64
N SER A 116 -1.83 -10.54 -2.12
CA SER A 116 -1.79 -11.99 -2.19
C SER A 116 -0.65 -12.49 -3.08
N SER A 117 -0.44 -11.83 -4.21
CA SER A 117 0.67 -12.15 -5.11
C SER A 117 2.03 -11.96 -4.43
N ILE A 118 2.21 -10.88 -3.69
CA ILE A 118 3.44 -10.64 -2.92
C ILE A 118 3.65 -11.72 -1.86
N ALA A 119 2.59 -12.08 -1.14
CA ALA A 119 2.64 -13.12 -0.12
C ALA A 119 3.03 -14.47 -0.72
N ASP A 120 2.48 -14.80 -1.89
CA ASP A 120 2.82 -16.04 -2.60
C ASP A 120 4.29 -16.07 -3.03
N GLU A 121 4.83 -14.95 -3.52
CA GLU A 121 6.25 -14.83 -3.85
C GLU A 121 7.15 -15.07 -2.64
N LEU A 122 6.81 -14.50 -1.49
CA LEU A 122 7.57 -14.66 -0.25
C LEU A 122 7.53 -16.11 0.23
N HIS A 123 6.38 -16.77 0.15
CA HIS A 123 6.24 -18.18 0.52
C HIS A 123 7.05 -19.09 -0.42
N ALA A 124 7.07 -18.79 -1.71
CA ALA A 124 7.85 -19.56 -2.68
C ALA A 124 9.35 -19.43 -2.38
N LYS A 125 9.84 -18.23 -2.07
CA LYS A 125 11.24 -18.01 -1.67
C LYS A 125 11.61 -18.74 -0.38
N ALA A 126 10.72 -18.74 0.61
CA ALA A 126 10.95 -19.45 1.86
C ALA A 126 11.11 -20.96 1.63
N LYS A 127 10.34 -21.55 0.69
CA LYS A 127 10.45 -22.95 0.33
C LYS A 127 11.74 -23.28 -0.41
N GLU A 128 12.24 -22.33 -1.23
CA GLU A 128 13.50 -22.51 -1.98
C GLU A 128 14.74 -22.48 -1.08
N THR A 129 14.67 -21.79 0.05
CA THR A 129 15.80 -21.66 0.98
C THR A 129 15.90 -22.78 2.02
N VAL A 130 14.96 -23.69 2.00
CA VAL A 130 14.99 -24.92 2.83
C VAL A 130 15.57 -26.09 2.03
#